data_a41d1d21290611ad21704c65345284e7
#
_entry.id   a41d1d21290611ad21704c65345284e7
#
_cell.length_a   1.000
_cell.length_b   1.000
_cell.length_c   1.000
_cell.angle_alpha   90.00
_cell.angle_beta   90.00
_cell.angle_gamma   90.00
#
_symmetry.space_group_name_H-M   'P 1'
#
loop_
_entity.id
_entity.type
_entity.pdbx_description
1 polymer ?
#
loop_
_entity_poly.entity_id
_entity_poly.type
_entity_poly.pdbx_seq_one_letter_code
_entity_poly.pdbx_strand_id
1 'polypeptide(L)'
;MKHIKTGKERTKEDLSALRKTVSEIIEDVVANGDAALRSYSEKFDGFARPVFRVSREEINDAYSHVSEQELNDMKSALANIRTFAEAQRATIHDLPEFQPRPGILLGHRVIPVQSCCCYVPGGRFPLYSSAMMLITPAKVAGVKRIVTCSPVAHGTGTVSYTHLR
;
A
#
# COMPACT_ATOMS: atom_id res chain seq x y z
N MET A 1 25.82 24.28 -11.26
CA MET A 1 24.98 23.12 -11.52
C MET A 1 24.26 23.36 -12.85
N LYS A 2 24.33 22.45 -13.84
CA LYS A 2 23.69 22.63 -15.13
C LYS A 2 22.30 22.00 -15.10
N HIS A 3 21.23 22.78 -15.25
CA HIS A 3 19.87 22.26 -15.36
C HIS A 3 19.70 21.55 -16.70
N ILE A 4 19.39 20.23 -16.65
CA ILE A 4 19.21 19.39 -17.85
C ILE A 4 17.77 19.49 -18.36
N LYS A 5 16.81 19.75 -17.48
CA LYS A 5 15.39 19.88 -17.79
C LYS A 5 14.69 20.76 -16.76
N THR A 6 13.91 21.73 -17.23
CA THR A 6 13.04 22.53 -16.36
C THR A 6 11.73 21.78 -16.13
N GLY A 7 11.33 21.62 -14.88
CA GLY A 7 10.04 21.04 -14.54
C GLY A 7 8.89 21.93 -15.04
N LYS A 8 7.81 21.32 -15.52
CA LYS A 8 6.58 22.06 -15.84
C LYS A 8 5.85 22.30 -14.52
N GLU A 9 5.67 23.54 -14.12
CA GLU A 9 4.83 23.87 -12.97
C GLU A 9 3.36 23.51 -13.26
N ARG A 10 2.71 22.84 -12.32
CA ARG A 10 1.26 22.61 -12.37
C ARG A 10 0.56 23.89 -11.92
N THR A 11 -0.41 24.36 -12.71
CA THR A 11 -1.21 25.52 -12.31
C THR A 11 -2.14 25.18 -11.15
N LYS A 12 -2.62 26.20 -10.42
CA LYS A 12 -3.63 26.00 -9.36
C LYS A 12 -4.95 25.45 -9.94
N GLU A 13 -5.27 25.77 -11.18
CA GLU A 13 -6.44 25.29 -11.91
C GLU A 13 -6.34 23.80 -12.23
N ASP A 14 -5.17 23.33 -12.69
CA ASP A 14 -4.91 21.90 -12.93
C ASP A 14 -5.09 21.07 -11.64
N LEU A 15 -4.65 21.60 -10.51
CA LEU A 15 -4.81 20.95 -9.21
C LEU A 15 -6.25 20.97 -8.71
N SER A 16 -6.99 22.03 -8.98
CA SER A 16 -8.41 22.16 -8.60
C SER A 16 -9.27 21.16 -9.39
N ALA A 17 -9.08 21.08 -10.71
CA ALA A 17 -9.77 20.13 -11.56
C ALA A 17 -9.51 18.68 -11.13
N LEU A 18 -8.24 18.35 -10.86
CA LEU A 18 -7.85 17.03 -10.39
C LEU A 18 -8.52 16.68 -9.05
N ARG A 19 -8.52 17.61 -8.09
CA ARG A 19 -9.17 17.41 -6.78
C ARG A 19 -10.66 17.16 -6.93
N LYS A 20 -11.33 17.92 -7.79
CA LYS A 20 -12.77 17.75 -8.06
C LYS A 20 -13.04 16.34 -8.59
N THR A 21 -12.32 15.92 -9.62
CA THR A 21 -12.49 14.57 -10.20
C THR A 21 -12.25 13.45 -9.17
N VAL A 22 -11.21 13.59 -8.33
CA VAL A 22 -10.94 12.59 -7.28
C VAL A 22 -12.04 12.57 -6.23
N SER A 23 -12.56 13.74 -5.82
CA SER A 23 -13.67 13.82 -4.87
C SER A 23 -14.93 13.18 -5.42
N GLU A 24 -15.30 13.44 -6.66
CA GLU A 24 -16.45 12.83 -7.33
C GLU A 24 -16.36 11.30 -7.37
N ILE A 25 -15.17 10.75 -7.66
CA ILE A 25 -14.94 9.29 -7.64
C ILE A 25 -15.11 8.74 -6.22
N ILE A 26 -14.55 9.41 -5.21
CA ILE A 26 -14.66 8.97 -3.82
C ILE A 26 -16.12 8.99 -3.35
N GLU A 27 -16.86 10.07 -3.65
CA GLU A 27 -18.27 10.21 -3.32
C GLU A 27 -19.13 9.12 -3.98
N ASP A 28 -18.87 8.83 -5.26
CA ASP A 28 -19.56 7.76 -5.97
C ASP A 28 -19.27 6.39 -5.36
N VAL A 29 -18.00 6.08 -5.02
CA VAL A 29 -17.63 4.83 -4.35
C VAL A 29 -18.27 4.73 -2.95
N VAL A 30 -18.38 5.84 -2.23
CA VAL A 30 -19.05 5.85 -0.91
C VAL A 30 -20.54 5.57 -1.07
N ALA A 31 -21.19 6.12 -2.10
CA ALA A 31 -22.62 5.95 -2.34
C ALA A 31 -22.98 4.58 -2.92
N ASN A 32 -22.20 4.08 -3.87
CA ASN A 32 -22.53 2.92 -4.72
C ASN A 32 -21.61 1.69 -4.50
N GLY A 33 -20.59 1.79 -3.62
CA GLY A 33 -19.72 0.68 -3.20
C GLY A 33 -19.07 -0.05 -4.37
N ASP A 34 -19.14 -1.37 -4.34
CA ASP A 34 -18.51 -2.25 -5.35
C ASP A 34 -19.03 -2.05 -6.78
N ALA A 35 -20.24 -1.52 -6.96
CA ALA A 35 -20.77 -1.23 -8.28
C ALA A 35 -20.02 -0.08 -8.95
N ALA A 36 -19.74 0.98 -8.21
CA ALA A 36 -18.90 2.08 -8.68
C ALA A 36 -17.47 1.62 -8.95
N LEU A 37 -16.87 0.82 -8.06
CA LEU A 37 -15.54 0.26 -8.28
C LEU A 37 -15.45 -0.55 -9.57
N ARG A 38 -16.45 -1.39 -9.89
CA ARG A 38 -16.48 -2.12 -11.15
C ARG A 38 -16.55 -1.20 -12.37
N SER A 39 -17.39 -0.18 -12.30
CA SER A 39 -17.52 0.79 -13.38
C SER A 39 -16.20 1.54 -13.63
N TYR A 40 -15.51 1.96 -12.57
CA TYR A 40 -14.21 2.62 -12.70
C TYR A 40 -13.11 1.68 -13.16
N SER A 41 -13.05 0.43 -12.69
CA SER A 41 -12.13 -0.58 -13.18
C SER A 41 -12.31 -0.84 -14.67
N GLU A 42 -13.55 -0.99 -15.12
CA GLU A 42 -13.83 -1.14 -16.56
C GLU A 42 -13.37 0.09 -17.34
N LYS A 43 -13.68 1.28 -16.84
CA LYS A 43 -13.37 2.55 -17.51
C LYS A 43 -11.87 2.83 -17.60
N PHE A 44 -11.11 2.57 -16.55
CA PHE A 44 -9.70 2.98 -16.45
C PHE A 44 -8.72 1.83 -16.73
N ASP A 45 -9.08 0.60 -16.35
CA ASP A 45 -8.22 -0.57 -16.48
C ASP A 45 -8.65 -1.48 -17.66
N GLY A 46 -9.84 -1.23 -18.23
CA GLY A 46 -10.42 -2.07 -19.29
C GLY A 46 -10.80 -3.47 -18.81
N PHE A 47 -10.92 -3.65 -17.51
CA PHE A 47 -11.24 -4.94 -16.90
C PHE A 47 -11.90 -4.77 -15.52
N ALA A 48 -13.06 -5.39 -15.34
CA ALA A 48 -13.75 -5.45 -14.05
C ALA A 48 -13.82 -6.89 -13.54
N ARG A 49 -13.27 -7.14 -12.35
CA ARG A 49 -13.39 -8.44 -11.70
C ARG A 49 -14.79 -8.60 -11.09
N PRO A 50 -15.40 -9.79 -11.17
CA PRO A 50 -16.65 -10.08 -10.44
C PRO A 50 -16.48 -9.93 -8.93
N VAL A 51 -15.34 -10.37 -8.41
CA VAL A 51 -14.94 -10.26 -7.00
C VAL A 51 -13.55 -9.61 -6.92
N PHE A 52 -13.43 -8.48 -6.19
CA PHE A 52 -12.16 -7.77 -6.08
C PHE A 52 -11.14 -8.51 -5.21
N ARG A 53 -11.62 -9.26 -4.21
CA ARG A 53 -10.74 -10.03 -3.33
C ARG A 53 -10.11 -11.20 -4.10
N VAL A 54 -8.80 -11.28 -4.04
CA VAL A 54 -8.04 -12.41 -4.56
C VAL A 54 -8.31 -13.65 -3.71
N SER A 55 -8.66 -14.75 -4.33
CA SER A 55 -8.97 -16.01 -3.66
C SER A 55 -7.70 -16.74 -3.19
N ARG A 56 -7.89 -17.74 -2.34
CA ARG A 56 -6.78 -18.59 -1.90
C ARG A 56 -6.23 -19.45 -3.02
N GLU A 57 -7.12 -19.88 -3.90
CA GLU A 57 -6.80 -20.67 -5.09
C GLU A 57 -5.92 -19.87 -6.04
N GLU A 58 -6.28 -18.62 -6.32
CA GLU A 58 -5.47 -17.71 -7.14
C GLU A 58 -4.08 -17.47 -6.53
N ILE A 59 -4.00 -17.35 -5.20
CA ILE A 59 -2.72 -17.18 -4.50
C ILE A 59 -1.87 -18.45 -4.66
N ASN A 60 -2.46 -19.63 -4.50
CA ASN A 60 -1.75 -20.88 -4.60
C ASN A 60 -1.27 -21.14 -6.04
N ASP A 61 -2.13 -20.85 -7.02
CA ASP A 61 -1.77 -20.96 -8.44
C ASP A 61 -0.58 -20.07 -8.79
N ALA A 62 -0.58 -18.85 -8.29
CA ALA A 62 0.50 -17.92 -8.53
C ALA A 62 1.87 -18.42 -8.02
N TYR A 63 1.92 -19.18 -6.93
CA TYR A 63 3.18 -19.80 -6.47
C TYR A 63 3.73 -20.82 -7.47
N SER A 64 2.89 -21.46 -8.27
CA SER A 64 3.33 -22.40 -9.29
C SER A 64 4.04 -21.73 -10.47
N HIS A 65 3.86 -20.43 -10.64
CA HIS A 65 4.44 -19.63 -11.73
C HIS A 65 5.74 -18.91 -11.34
N VAL A 66 6.20 -19.09 -10.11
CA VAL A 66 7.43 -18.45 -9.58
C VAL A 66 8.48 -19.53 -9.34
N SER A 67 9.68 -19.33 -9.87
CA SER A 67 10.80 -20.25 -9.65
C SER A 67 11.25 -20.27 -8.20
N GLU A 68 11.89 -21.37 -7.79
CA GLU A 68 12.47 -21.49 -6.44
C GLU A 68 13.53 -20.40 -6.17
N GLN A 69 14.30 -20.04 -7.19
CA GLN A 69 15.31 -18.98 -7.07
C GLN A 69 14.65 -17.63 -6.77
N GLU A 70 13.62 -17.24 -7.52
CA GLU A 70 12.88 -15.99 -7.30
C GLU A 70 12.23 -15.96 -5.92
N LEU A 71 11.67 -17.08 -5.46
CA LEU A 71 11.12 -17.18 -4.10
C LEU A 71 12.20 -16.98 -3.02
N ASN A 72 13.39 -17.52 -3.21
CA ASN A 72 14.48 -17.36 -2.29
C ASN A 72 15.02 -15.92 -2.27
N ASP A 73 15.10 -15.27 -3.43
CA ASP A 73 15.48 -13.87 -3.55
C ASP A 73 14.45 -12.96 -2.84
N MET A 74 13.14 -13.21 -3.04
CA MET A 74 12.09 -12.50 -2.33
C MET A 74 12.15 -12.70 -0.81
N LYS A 75 12.39 -13.93 -0.34
CA LYS A 75 12.56 -14.22 1.10
C LYS A 75 13.74 -13.47 1.69
N SER A 76 14.86 -13.42 0.98
CA SER A 76 16.06 -12.70 1.38
C SER A 76 15.82 -11.19 1.48
N ALA A 77 15.13 -10.61 0.47
CA ALA A 77 14.74 -9.22 0.49
C ALA A 77 13.77 -8.89 1.65
N LEU A 78 12.79 -9.77 1.89
CA LEU A 78 11.86 -9.63 3.02
C LEU A 78 12.57 -9.68 4.37
N ALA A 79 13.57 -10.56 4.53
CA ALA A 79 14.36 -10.64 5.76
C ALA A 79 15.11 -9.33 6.02
N ASN A 80 15.74 -8.75 5.01
CA ASN A 80 16.45 -7.47 5.12
C ASN A 80 15.51 -6.34 5.52
N ILE A 81 14.35 -6.22 4.85
CA ILE A 81 13.35 -5.20 5.16
C ILE A 81 12.83 -5.37 6.58
N ARG A 82 12.55 -6.59 7.00
CA ARG A 82 12.08 -6.91 8.36
C ARG A 82 13.11 -6.52 9.41
N THR A 83 14.37 -6.94 9.25
CA THR A 83 15.45 -6.61 10.18
C THR A 83 15.59 -5.11 10.36
N PHE A 84 15.52 -4.34 9.27
CA PHE A 84 15.59 -2.88 9.35
C PHE A 84 14.37 -2.28 10.04
N ALA A 85 13.15 -2.75 9.70
CA ALA A 85 11.92 -2.29 10.32
C ALA A 85 11.87 -2.60 11.83
N GLU A 86 12.38 -3.76 12.25
CA GLU A 86 12.50 -4.15 13.66
C GLU A 86 13.48 -3.24 14.41
N ALA A 87 14.63 -2.94 13.80
CA ALA A 87 15.59 -1.99 14.36
C ALA A 87 14.97 -0.58 14.50
N GLN A 88 14.26 -0.10 13.49
CA GLN A 88 13.52 1.17 13.58
C GLN A 88 12.46 1.13 14.68
N ARG A 89 11.66 0.04 14.75
CA ARG A 89 10.62 -0.11 15.78
C ARG A 89 11.21 -0.11 17.19
N ALA A 90 12.38 -0.67 17.37
CA ALA A 90 13.08 -0.71 18.67
C ALA A 90 13.49 0.69 19.19
N THR A 91 13.57 1.69 18.31
CA THR A 91 13.84 3.09 18.71
C THR A 91 12.59 3.85 19.13
N ILE A 92 11.41 3.29 18.90
CA ILE A 92 10.11 3.94 19.15
C ILE A 92 9.46 3.27 20.35
N HIS A 93 9.42 3.96 21.48
CA HIS A 93 8.88 3.45 22.73
C HIS A 93 8.08 4.54 23.47
N ASP A 94 7.26 4.12 24.41
CA ASP A 94 6.50 5.02 25.25
C ASP A 94 7.45 5.90 26.08
N LEU A 95 7.09 7.15 26.28
CA LEU A 95 7.68 7.99 27.31
C LEU A 95 6.85 7.82 28.58
N PRO A 96 7.41 7.22 29.65
CA PRO A 96 6.71 7.12 30.91
C PRO A 96 6.28 8.48 31.47
N GLU A 97 5.19 8.50 32.19
CA GLU A 97 4.72 9.73 32.82
C GLU A 97 5.78 10.25 33.80
N PHE A 98 6.09 11.52 33.69
CA PHE A 98 6.96 12.25 34.61
C PHE A 98 6.33 13.59 34.98
N GLN A 99 6.72 14.11 36.12
CA GLN A 99 6.16 15.36 36.70
C GLN A 99 7.20 16.48 36.60
N PRO A 100 7.14 17.36 35.58
CA PRO A 100 8.07 18.48 35.46
C PRO A 100 7.80 19.57 36.52
N ARG A 101 6.56 19.67 37.03
CA ARG A 101 6.11 20.58 38.10
C ARG A 101 4.98 19.91 38.89
N PRO A 102 4.76 20.28 40.16
CA PRO A 102 3.63 19.77 40.91
C PRO A 102 2.30 19.97 40.18
N GLY A 103 1.52 18.91 40.07
CA GLY A 103 0.22 18.90 39.39
C GLY A 103 0.23 18.75 37.87
N ILE A 104 1.41 18.65 37.23
CA ILE A 104 1.52 18.43 35.76
C ILE A 104 2.17 17.10 35.53
N LEU A 105 1.47 16.18 34.83
CA LEU A 105 1.99 14.89 34.36
C LEU A 105 2.09 14.92 32.85
N LEU A 106 3.25 14.54 32.32
CA LEU A 106 3.54 14.47 30.89
C LEU A 106 4.08 13.09 30.51
N GLY A 107 3.67 12.62 29.36
CA GLY A 107 4.15 11.37 28.77
C GLY A 107 3.61 11.21 27.35
N HIS A 108 4.02 10.15 26.64
CA HIS A 108 3.40 9.76 25.38
C HIS A 108 3.33 8.23 25.24
N ARG A 109 2.39 7.78 24.44
CA ARG A 109 2.22 6.37 24.08
C ARG A 109 2.38 6.15 22.60
N VAL A 110 3.00 5.04 22.23
CA VAL A 110 3.10 4.59 20.86
C VAL A 110 1.96 3.62 20.58
N ILE A 111 0.99 4.06 19.82
CA ILE A 111 -0.22 3.28 19.52
C ILE A 111 -0.23 2.92 18.04
N PRO A 112 -0.19 1.62 17.66
CA PRO A 112 -0.33 1.23 16.28
C PRO A 112 -1.74 1.53 15.77
N VAL A 113 -1.85 1.94 14.50
CA VAL A 113 -3.16 2.08 13.84
C VAL A 113 -3.85 0.71 13.76
N GLN A 114 -5.18 0.70 13.83
CA GLN A 114 -5.96 -0.55 13.83
C GLN A 114 -5.90 -1.28 12.49
N SER A 115 -5.89 -0.52 11.40
CA SER A 115 -5.82 -1.05 10.05
C SER A 115 -5.13 -0.07 9.11
N CYS A 116 -4.52 -0.61 8.06
CA CYS A 116 -3.98 0.18 6.95
C CYS A 116 -4.27 -0.49 5.61
N CYS A 117 -4.29 0.32 4.57
CA CYS A 117 -4.32 -0.13 3.18
C CYS A 117 -2.97 0.17 2.53
N CYS A 118 -2.35 -0.85 1.97
CA CYS A 118 -1.11 -0.77 1.21
C CYS A 118 -1.45 -0.71 -0.28
N TYR A 119 -1.40 0.46 -0.87
CA TYR A 119 -1.55 0.58 -2.32
C TYR A 119 -0.21 0.28 -3.00
N VAL A 120 -0.19 -0.77 -3.82
CA VAL A 120 0.97 -1.16 -4.62
C VAL A 120 0.72 -0.69 -6.06
N PRO A 121 1.47 0.32 -6.52
CA PRO A 121 1.26 0.81 -7.88
C PRO A 121 1.51 -0.28 -8.90
N GLY A 122 0.62 -0.39 -9.87
CA GLY A 122 0.77 -1.21 -11.06
C GLY A 122 1.26 -0.37 -12.23
N GLY A 123 1.54 -0.98 -13.35
CA GLY A 123 1.96 -0.31 -14.55
C GLY A 123 2.72 -1.23 -15.49
N ARG A 124 3.83 -0.74 -16.06
CA ARG A 124 4.63 -1.51 -17.02
C ARG A 124 5.34 -2.72 -16.41
N PHE A 125 5.61 -2.66 -15.10
CA PHE A 125 6.35 -3.70 -14.40
C PHE A 125 5.71 -3.98 -13.04
N PRO A 126 5.73 -5.25 -12.58
CA PRO A 126 5.32 -5.60 -11.24
C PRO A 126 6.29 -5.01 -10.20
N LEU A 127 5.75 -4.31 -9.19
CA LEU A 127 6.53 -3.67 -8.13
C LEU A 127 6.42 -4.44 -6.81
N TYR A 128 6.80 -5.74 -6.80
CA TYR A 128 6.73 -6.57 -5.60
C TYR A 128 7.60 -6.04 -4.46
N SER A 129 8.69 -5.33 -4.76
CA SER A 129 9.48 -4.65 -3.73
C SER A 129 8.65 -3.62 -2.96
N SER A 130 7.76 -2.88 -3.65
CA SER A 130 6.86 -1.93 -3.00
C SER A 130 5.89 -2.63 -2.05
N ALA A 131 5.33 -3.78 -2.44
CA ALA A 131 4.48 -4.56 -1.57
C ALA A 131 5.23 -5.02 -0.31
N MET A 132 6.45 -5.53 -0.46
CA MET A 132 7.30 -5.94 0.66
C MET A 132 7.61 -4.77 1.61
N MET A 133 7.97 -3.60 1.05
CA MET A 133 8.30 -2.40 1.81
C MET A 133 7.09 -1.74 2.50
N LEU A 134 5.88 -2.00 2.04
CA LEU A 134 4.66 -1.49 2.68
C LEU A 134 4.13 -2.44 3.75
N ILE A 135 4.02 -3.73 3.43
CA ILE A 135 3.39 -4.72 4.30
C ILE A 135 4.28 -5.08 5.49
N THR A 136 5.57 -5.26 5.27
CA THR A 136 6.49 -5.72 6.33
C THR A 136 6.62 -4.72 7.47
N PRO A 137 6.88 -3.42 7.23
CA PRO A 137 6.89 -2.44 8.31
C PRO A 137 5.54 -2.30 9.02
N ALA A 138 4.41 -2.40 8.30
CA ALA A 138 3.09 -2.36 8.92
C ALA A 138 2.90 -3.53 9.91
N LYS A 139 3.36 -4.73 9.55
CA LYS A 139 3.34 -5.90 10.46
C LYS A 139 4.24 -5.70 11.67
N VAL A 140 5.47 -5.22 11.47
CA VAL A 140 6.41 -4.94 12.55
C VAL A 140 5.89 -3.85 13.49
N ALA A 141 5.18 -2.85 12.95
CA ALA A 141 4.53 -1.81 13.73
C ALA A 141 3.32 -2.30 14.56
N GLY A 142 2.87 -3.55 14.37
CA GLY A 142 1.77 -4.14 15.12
C GLY A 142 0.38 -3.84 14.55
N VAL A 143 0.27 -3.42 13.29
CA VAL A 143 -1.02 -3.20 12.62
C VAL A 143 -1.76 -4.53 12.46
N LYS A 144 -2.96 -4.62 13.04
CA LYS A 144 -3.72 -5.90 13.10
C LYS A 144 -4.36 -6.28 11.77
N ARG A 145 -4.87 -5.28 11.03
CA ARG A 145 -5.52 -5.50 9.74
C ARG A 145 -4.78 -4.75 8.64
N ILE A 146 -4.14 -5.50 7.76
CA ILE A 146 -3.42 -4.95 6.61
C ILE A 146 -4.13 -5.44 5.35
N VAL A 147 -4.57 -4.50 4.51
CA VAL A 147 -5.18 -4.77 3.21
C VAL A 147 -4.21 -4.28 2.15
N THR A 148 -3.99 -5.08 1.13
CA THR A 148 -3.17 -4.68 -0.02
C THR A 148 -4.07 -4.59 -1.25
N CYS A 149 -3.94 -3.51 -2.00
CA CYS A 149 -4.61 -3.33 -3.28
C CYS A 149 -3.61 -2.90 -4.36
N SER A 150 -3.89 -3.32 -5.57
CA SER A 150 -3.11 -3.01 -6.77
C SER A 150 -4.04 -2.97 -7.97
N PRO A 151 -3.79 -2.12 -8.98
CA PRO A 151 -4.51 -2.18 -10.23
C PRO A 151 -4.24 -3.51 -10.95
N VAL A 152 -5.15 -3.89 -11.83
CA VAL A 152 -4.99 -5.08 -12.69
C VAL A 152 -3.86 -4.81 -13.68
N ALA A 153 -3.05 -5.83 -13.97
CA ALA A 153 -2.04 -5.73 -15.00
C ALA A 153 -2.73 -5.66 -16.39
N HIS A 154 -2.38 -4.65 -17.18
CA HIS A 154 -2.98 -4.45 -18.50
C HIS A 154 -2.93 -5.71 -19.35
N GLY A 155 -4.10 -6.16 -19.81
CA GLY A 155 -4.26 -7.24 -20.79
C GLY A 155 -4.23 -8.67 -20.26
N THR A 156 -3.98 -8.92 -18.98
CA THR A 156 -3.89 -10.29 -18.44
C THR A 156 -5.01 -10.66 -17.47
N GLY A 157 -5.78 -9.71 -16.98
CA GLY A 157 -6.77 -9.96 -15.92
C GLY A 157 -6.17 -10.49 -14.60
N THR A 158 -4.86 -10.65 -14.55
CA THR A 158 -4.13 -11.22 -13.41
C THR A 158 -3.56 -10.12 -12.53
N VAL A 159 -3.72 -10.23 -11.23
CA VAL A 159 -3.12 -9.30 -10.26
C VAL A 159 -1.72 -9.82 -9.95
N SER A 160 -0.68 -9.09 -10.36
CA SER A 160 0.72 -9.53 -10.21
C SER A 160 1.25 -9.58 -8.77
N TYR A 161 0.42 -9.35 -7.74
CA TYR A 161 0.88 -9.16 -6.36
C TYR A 161 0.21 -10.08 -5.33
N THR A 162 -0.29 -11.23 -5.76
CA THR A 162 -1.03 -12.14 -4.88
C THR A 162 -0.17 -12.87 -3.83
N HIS A 163 1.14 -12.60 -3.75
CA HIS A 163 2.09 -13.46 -3.05
C HIS A 163 2.54 -12.98 -1.67
N LEU A 164 2.06 -11.84 -1.18
CA LEU A 164 2.55 -11.28 0.07
C LEU A 164 1.47 -11.29 1.16
N ARG A 165 1.44 -12.38 1.89
CA ARG A 165 0.77 -12.48 3.20
C ARG A 165 1.78 -12.64 4.33
#